data_ab80f380ba518aba4e24fa38a8dfb35e
#
_entry.id   ab80f380ba518aba4e24fa38a8dfb35e
#
_cell.length_a   1.000
_cell.length_b   1.000
_cell.length_c   1.000
_cell.angle_alpha   90.00
_cell.angle_beta   90.00
_cell.angle_gamma   90.00
#
_symmetry.space_group_name_H-M   'P 1'
#
loop_
_entity.id
_entity.type
_entity.pdbx_description
1 polymer ?
#
loop_
_entity_poly.entity_id
_entity_poly.type
_entity_poly.pdbx_seq_one_letter_code
_entity_poly.pdbx_strand_id
1 'polypeptide(L)'
;NVRSKLILIANAGTANIEEGYQKALQDIKEMKELILHGAEADIPAPVLKTEFKPLFDKEAYCRMVEKAKHYIYEGDIFQVVLSNRLEAEMEGSLFDTYRLLRSTNPSPYMFYFDGDTIEVAGASPETLVKVEDGVLHTFPLAGTRPRGKTKVEDLELEKSLMADEKELAEHNMLVDLGRNDLGKVSQFGTVEVERYMSIQRYSHVMHIGSTVRGTLREDLDAISAVDAVLPAGTLSGAPKIRACEVINELENNKRGIYGGAIGYIDFSGNLDTCIAIRIAYRKGHKVFVRSGAGIVADSVPANEFQECINKAKAVTDALINSQKIRGDEA
;
A
#
# COMPACT_ATOMS: atom_id res chain seq x y z
N ASN A 1 12.41 -15.84 3.41
CA ASN A 1 12.70 -17.31 3.30
C ASN A 1 13.66 -17.70 2.15
N VAL A 2 14.09 -16.77 1.30
CA VAL A 2 14.96 -17.09 0.15
C VAL A 2 16.33 -17.66 0.59
N ARG A 3 16.79 -17.33 1.79
CA ARG A 3 18.09 -17.78 2.32
C ARG A 3 18.00 -18.75 3.50
N SER A 4 16.80 -19.11 3.94
CA SER A 4 16.55 -19.96 5.14
C SER A 4 17.38 -19.50 6.36
N LYS A 5 17.56 -18.20 6.52
CA LYS A 5 18.32 -17.59 7.62
C LYS A 5 17.41 -16.65 8.41
N LEU A 6 17.52 -16.73 9.74
CA LEU A 6 16.97 -15.78 10.68
C LEU A 6 18.12 -14.93 11.23
N ILE A 7 17.98 -13.61 11.21
CA ILE A 7 18.96 -12.68 11.76
C ILE A 7 18.32 -12.02 12.97
N LEU A 8 18.98 -12.12 14.11
CA LEU A 8 18.58 -11.43 15.35
C LEU A 8 19.42 -10.16 15.49
N ILE A 9 18.77 -9.05 15.75
CA ILE A 9 19.42 -7.75 15.91
C ILE A 9 18.98 -7.14 17.24
N ALA A 10 19.94 -6.71 18.05
CA ALA A 10 19.69 -5.90 19.24
C ALA A 10 20.45 -4.59 19.14
N ASN A 11 19.80 -3.49 19.51
CA ASN A 11 20.41 -2.17 19.53
C ASN A 11 20.96 -1.86 20.92
N ALA A 12 22.14 -1.24 20.99
CA ALA A 12 22.78 -0.84 22.22
C ALA A 12 23.00 0.68 22.26
N GLY A 13 22.75 1.29 23.41
CA GLY A 13 23.10 2.69 23.65
C GLY A 13 24.61 2.86 23.70
N THR A 14 25.13 3.98 23.19
CA THR A 14 26.57 4.30 23.13
C THR A 14 27.10 5.07 24.37
N ALA A 15 26.24 5.44 25.28
CA ALA A 15 26.64 6.19 26.49
C ALA A 15 27.53 5.38 27.44
N ASN A 16 27.27 4.07 27.56
CA ASN A 16 28.12 3.10 28.24
C ASN A 16 28.25 1.87 27.33
N ILE A 17 29.28 1.84 26.51
CA ILE A 17 29.43 0.86 25.41
C ILE A 17 29.49 -0.57 25.96
N GLU A 18 30.25 -0.81 27.03
CA GLU A 18 30.42 -2.17 27.59
C GLU A 18 29.10 -2.69 28.16
N GLU A 19 28.39 -1.91 28.95
CA GLU A 19 27.11 -2.29 29.52
C GLU A 19 26.05 -2.46 28.42
N GLY A 20 26.01 -1.53 27.46
CA GLY A 20 25.10 -1.60 26.30
C GLY A 20 25.34 -2.85 25.45
N TYR A 21 26.61 -3.22 25.22
CA TYR A 21 26.98 -4.43 24.50
C TYR A 21 26.56 -5.71 25.22
N GLN A 22 26.82 -5.80 26.54
CA GLN A 22 26.43 -6.95 27.35
C GLN A 22 24.89 -7.11 27.38
N LYS A 23 24.15 -6.00 27.48
CA LYS A 23 22.68 -6.03 27.39
C LYS A 23 22.22 -6.51 26.03
N ALA A 24 22.77 -6.03 24.93
CA ALA A 24 22.40 -6.45 23.57
C ALA A 24 22.69 -7.94 23.34
N LEU A 25 23.79 -8.48 23.87
CA LEU A 25 24.06 -9.92 23.84
C LEU A 25 23.02 -10.74 24.60
N GLN A 26 22.60 -10.24 25.77
CA GLN A 26 21.56 -10.88 26.56
C GLN A 26 20.21 -10.85 25.81
N ASP A 27 19.82 -9.70 25.24
CA ASP A 27 18.60 -9.56 24.46
C ASP A 27 18.56 -10.52 23.24
N ILE A 28 19.69 -10.68 22.52
CA ILE A 28 19.82 -11.66 21.43
C ILE A 28 19.64 -13.09 21.94
N LYS A 29 20.23 -13.42 23.10
CA LYS A 29 20.10 -14.74 23.69
C LYS A 29 18.62 -15.02 24.07
N GLU A 30 17.97 -14.06 24.70
CA GLU A 30 16.54 -14.18 25.07
C GLU A 30 15.64 -14.32 23.86
N MET A 31 15.84 -13.53 22.80
CA MET A 31 15.14 -13.67 21.53
C MET A 31 15.33 -15.07 20.93
N LYS A 32 16.58 -15.58 20.94
CA LYS A 32 16.87 -16.93 20.45
C LYS A 32 16.14 -18.01 21.24
N GLU A 33 16.19 -17.95 22.58
CA GLU A 33 15.49 -18.92 23.45
C GLU A 33 13.98 -18.85 23.24
N LEU A 34 13.39 -17.65 23.12
CA LEU A 34 11.98 -17.48 22.83
C LEU A 34 11.57 -18.11 21.50
N ILE A 35 12.38 -17.97 20.46
CA ILE A 35 12.10 -18.54 19.13
C ILE A 35 12.21 -20.06 19.13
N LEU A 36 13.18 -20.62 19.86
CA LEU A 36 13.44 -22.06 19.87
C LEU A 36 12.57 -22.84 20.86
N HIS A 37 12.22 -22.21 21.99
CA HIS A 37 11.64 -22.90 23.14
C HIS A 37 10.46 -22.14 23.78
N GLY A 38 10.05 -20.97 23.22
CA GLY A 38 8.91 -20.21 23.72
C GLY A 38 7.60 -20.97 23.54
N ALA A 39 6.64 -20.68 24.39
CA ALA A 39 5.29 -21.20 24.26
C ALA A 39 4.60 -20.58 23.03
N GLU A 40 3.76 -21.35 22.36
CA GLU A 40 2.89 -20.84 21.32
C GLU A 40 1.89 -19.85 21.94
N ALA A 41 1.72 -18.69 21.31
CA ALA A 41 0.72 -17.73 21.73
C ALA A 41 -0.68 -18.23 21.35
N ASP A 42 -1.58 -18.21 22.33
CA ASP A 42 -3.00 -18.48 22.06
C ASP A 42 -3.66 -17.23 21.46
N ILE A 43 -3.60 -17.13 20.15
CA ILE A 43 -4.20 -16.02 19.39
C ILE A 43 -5.57 -16.49 18.88
N PRO A 44 -6.68 -15.83 19.27
CA PRO A 44 -8.01 -16.27 18.85
C PRO A 44 -8.18 -16.11 17.32
N ALA A 45 -8.70 -17.16 16.68
CA ALA A 45 -9.02 -17.14 15.27
C ALA A 45 -10.03 -16.03 14.92
N PRO A 46 -9.97 -15.44 13.72
CA PRO A 46 -10.96 -14.46 13.29
C PRO A 46 -12.33 -15.12 13.09
N VAL A 47 -13.39 -14.47 13.56
CA VAL A 47 -14.77 -14.90 13.39
C VAL A 47 -15.63 -13.74 12.94
N LEU A 48 -16.05 -13.76 11.67
CA LEU A 48 -17.01 -12.78 11.15
C LEU A 48 -18.41 -13.07 11.72
N LYS A 49 -19.04 -12.06 12.29
CA LYS A 49 -20.42 -12.10 12.82
C LYS A 49 -21.44 -11.63 11.79
N THR A 50 -21.00 -10.83 10.82
CA THR A 50 -21.85 -10.33 9.73
C THR A 50 -21.12 -10.42 8.40
N GLU A 51 -21.86 -10.36 7.31
CA GLU A 51 -21.29 -10.16 5.99
C GLU A 51 -20.71 -8.74 5.84
N PHE A 52 -19.76 -8.58 4.92
CA PHE A 52 -19.23 -7.27 4.57
C PHE A 52 -20.28 -6.41 3.89
N LYS A 53 -20.50 -5.21 4.40
CA LYS A 53 -21.39 -4.20 3.81
C LYS A 53 -20.58 -3.03 3.30
N PRO A 54 -20.79 -2.58 2.04
CA PRO A 54 -20.17 -1.38 1.53
C PRO A 54 -20.79 -0.13 2.17
N LEU A 55 -19.96 0.89 2.42
CA LEU A 55 -20.43 2.19 2.90
C LEU A 55 -21.32 2.88 1.86
N PHE A 56 -20.93 2.79 0.59
CA PHE A 56 -21.72 3.25 -0.55
C PHE A 56 -22.18 2.03 -1.34
N ASP A 57 -23.49 1.88 -1.51
CA ASP A 57 -24.04 0.93 -2.46
C ASP A 57 -23.66 1.30 -3.91
N LYS A 58 -23.97 0.43 -4.85
CA LYS A 58 -23.61 0.62 -6.26
C LYS A 58 -24.17 1.95 -6.82
N GLU A 59 -25.40 2.29 -6.48
CA GLU A 59 -26.05 3.50 -7.00
C GLU A 59 -25.41 4.77 -6.42
N ALA A 60 -25.13 4.79 -5.11
CA ALA A 60 -24.48 5.92 -4.46
C ALA A 60 -23.05 6.12 -5.01
N TYR A 61 -22.29 5.03 -5.15
CA TYR A 61 -20.95 5.12 -5.73
C TYR A 61 -20.95 5.57 -7.19
N CYS A 62 -21.89 5.06 -8.01
CA CYS A 62 -22.04 5.52 -9.39
C CYS A 62 -22.36 7.01 -9.47
N ARG A 63 -23.23 7.54 -8.58
CA ARG A 63 -23.48 8.99 -8.51
C ARG A 63 -22.23 9.80 -8.15
N MET A 64 -21.39 9.28 -7.26
CA MET A 64 -20.10 9.92 -6.93
C MET A 64 -19.18 9.97 -8.15
N VAL A 65 -19.09 8.87 -8.91
CA VAL A 65 -18.28 8.81 -10.14
C VAL A 65 -18.79 9.84 -11.16
N GLU A 66 -20.09 9.96 -11.39
CA GLU A 66 -20.63 10.96 -12.32
C GLU A 66 -20.31 12.40 -11.89
N LYS A 67 -20.38 12.71 -10.59
CA LYS A 67 -19.96 14.01 -10.09
C LYS A 67 -18.46 14.26 -10.28
N ALA A 68 -17.63 13.25 -10.04
CA ALA A 68 -16.20 13.35 -10.28
C ALA A 68 -15.87 13.60 -11.76
N LYS A 69 -16.58 12.94 -12.70
CA LYS A 69 -16.46 13.18 -14.14
C LYS A 69 -16.87 14.61 -14.51
N HIS A 70 -17.85 15.19 -13.81
CA HIS A 70 -18.20 16.59 -14.02
C HIS A 70 -17.05 17.53 -13.65
N TYR A 71 -16.36 17.32 -12.51
CA TYR A 71 -15.16 18.09 -12.15
C TYR A 71 -14.03 17.95 -13.16
N ILE A 72 -13.89 16.76 -13.77
CA ILE A 72 -12.91 16.53 -14.85
C ILE A 72 -13.32 17.31 -16.10
N TYR A 73 -14.59 17.29 -16.46
CA TYR A 73 -15.12 18.01 -17.62
C TYR A 73 -14.97 19.52 -17.48
N GLU A 74 -15.22 20.08 -16.29
CA GLU A 74 -15.02 21.52 -15.99
C GLU A 74 -13.54 21.92 -15.92
N GLY A 75 -12.61 20.96 -15.96
CA GLY A 75 -11.18 21.23 -15.94
C GLY A 75 -10.57 21.43 -14.54
N ASP A 76 -11.31 21.12 -13.48
CA ASP A 76 -10.83 21.22 -12.10
C ASP A 76 -9.71 20.22 -11.80
N ILE A 77 -9.84 19.00 -12.34
CA ILE A 77 -8.93 17.87 -12.13
C ILE A 77 -8.81 17.04 -13.40
N PHE A 78 -7.71 16.28 -13.53
CA PHE A 78 -7.53 15.29 -14.59
C PHE A 78 -7.98 13.90 -14.15
N GLN A 79 -7.75 13.58 -12.88
CA GLN A 79 -8.07 12.30 -12.26
C GLN A 79 -8.36 12.51 -10.77
N VAL A 80 -9.26 11.67 -10.24
CA VAL A 80 -9.49 11.55 -8.80
C VAL A 80 -9.73 10.09 -8.42
N VAL A 81 -9.19 9.66 -7.27
CA VAL A 81 -9.41 8.31 -6.77
C VAL A 81 -10.54 8.33 -5.75
N LEU A 82 -11.68 7.75 -6.10
CA LEU A 82 -12.79 7.55 -5.18
C LEU A 82 -12.72 6.19 -4.52
N SER A 83 -12.96 6.13 -3.21
CA SER A 83 -12.86 4.89 -2.44
C SER A 83 -14.18 4.48 -1.81
N ASN A 84 -14.32 3.17 -1.60
CA ASN A 84 -15.42 2.58 -0.84
C ASN A 84 -14.88 1.74 0.32
N ARG A 85 -15.56 1.79 1.45
CA ARG A 85 -15.22 1.03 2.64
C ARG A 85 -16.19 -0.13 2.81
N LEU A 86 -15.66 -1.33 2.97
CA LEU A 86 -16.39 -2.50 3.39
C LEU A 86 -16.21 -2.65 4.90
N GLU A 87 -17.28 -2.94 5.63
CA GLU A 87 -17.23 -3.19 7.06
C GLU A 87 -18.04 -4.43 7.46
N ALA A 88 -17.55 -5.14 8.47
CA ALA A 88 -18.24 -6.27 9.09
C ALA A 88 -17.99 -6.27 10.59
N GLU A 89 -18.85 -6.94 11.36
CA GLU A 89 -18.59 -7.28 12.76
C GLU A 89 -17.70 -8.51 12.84
N MET A 90 -16.71 -8.48 13.73
CA MET A 90 -15.71 -9.51 13.87
C MET A 90 -15.25 -9.63 15.33
N GLU A 91 -15.02 -10.86 15.76
CA GLU A 91 -14.28 -11.24 16.97
C GLU A 91 -12.96 -11.93 16.60
N GLY A 92 -12.06 -12.08 17.57
CA GLY A 92 -10.75 -12.68 17.35
C GLY A 92 -9.74 -11.73 16.69
N SER A 93 -8.64 -12.28 16.18
CA SER A 93 -7.48 -11.54 15.66
C SER A 93 -7.39 -11.64 14.14
N LEU A 94 -6.77 -10.63 13.50
CA LEU A 94 -6.40 -10.65 12.09
C LEU A 94 -5.12 -11.45 11.79
N PHE A 95 -4.49 -12.06 12.79
CA PHE A 95 -3.21 -12.75 12.62
C PHE A 95 -3.28 -13.89 11.59
N ASP A 96 -4.31 -14.75 11.68
CA ASP A 96 -4.47 -15.83 10.70
C ASP A 96 -4.84 -15.29 9.31
N THR A 97 -5.54 -14.15 9.24
CA THR A 97 -5.76 -13.42 7.96
C THR A 97 -4.43 -12.98 7.36
N TYR A 98 -3.52 -12.44 8.17
CA TYR A 98 -2.17 -12.09 7.72
C TYR A 98 -1.38 -13.32 7.23
N ARG A 99 -1.43 -14.42 7.98
CA ARG A 99 -0.77 -15.68 7.59
C ARG A 99 -1.27 -16.19 6.24
N LEU A 100 -2.58 -16.08 5.98
CA LEU A 100 -3.17 -16.49 4.72
C LEU A 100 -2.80 -15.53 3.59
N LEU A 101 -2.90 -14.21 3.78
CA LEU A 101 -2.46 -13.21 2.81
C LEU A 101 -1.02 -13.43 2.37
N ARG A 102 -0.12 -13.78 3.29
CA ARG A 102 1.29 -14.03 3.02
C ARG A 102 1.53 -15.18 2.04
N SER A 103 0.64 -16.17 2.02
CA SER A 103 0.73 -17.34 1.14
C SER A 103 -0.06 -17.19 -0.16
N THR A 104 -1.23 -16.53 -0.11
CA THR A 104 -2.14 -16.43 -1.24
C THR A 104 -1.92 -15.18 -2.10
N ASN A 105 -1.45 -14.09 -1.49
CA ASN A 105 -1.25 -12.81 -2.17
C ASN A 105 0.04 -12.10 -1.70
N PRO A 106 1.21 -12.74 -1.90
CA PRO A 106 2.48 -12.15 -1.48
C PRO A 106 2.72 -10.82 -2.20
N SER A 107 3.18 -9.84 -1.45
CA SER A 107 3.45 -8.48 -1.90
C SER A 107 4.80 -8.01 -1.36
N PRO A 108 5.44 -6.98 -1.95
CA PRO A 108 6.71 -6.45 -1.46
C PRO A 108 6.67 -6.04 0.00
N TYR A 109 5.53 -5.51 0.46
CA TYR A 109 5.33 -5.07 1.84
C TYR A 109 4.25 -5.92 2.50
N MET A 110 4.68 -6.79 3.39
CA MET A 110 3.81 -7.65 4.19
C MET A 110 3.94 -7.25 5.65
N PHE A 111 2.84 -6.91 6.30
CA PHE A 111 2.87 -6.40 7.68
C PHE A 111 1.66 -6.83 8.49
N TYR A 112 1.91 -6.96 9.78
CA TYR A 112 0.91 -7.17 10.81
C TYR A 112 1.28 -6.32 12.02
N PHE A 113 0.34 -5.54 12.51
CA PHE A 113 0.45 -4.75 13.73
C PHE A 113 -0.73 -5.06 14.64
N ASP A 114 -0.43 -5.32 15.89
CA ASP A 114 -1.41 -5.47 16.95
C ASP A 114 -1.08 -4.45 18.05
N GLY A 115 -1.91 -3.42 18.13
CA GLY A 115 -1.82 -2.36 19.13
C GLY A 115 -3.05 -2.34 20.02
N ASP A 116 -3.00 -1.59 21.11
CA ASP A 116 -4.05 -1.56 22.13
C ASP A 116 -5.46 -1.26 21.57
N THR A 117 -5.54 -0.46 20.53
CA THR A 117 -6.83 0.05 20.01
C THR A 117 -7.11 -0.33 18.58
N ILE A 118 -6.12 -0.78 17.84
CA ILE A 118 -6.22 -1.09 16.42
C ILE A 118 -5.29 -2.24 16.05
N GLU A 119 -5.80 -3.16 15.26
CA GLU A 119 -5.05 -4.26 14.67
C GLU A 119 -5.07 -4.12 13.15
N VAL A 120 -3.95 -4.36 12.48
CA VAL A 120 -3.80 -4.16 11.04
C VAL A 120 -3.07 -5.35 10.41
N ALA A 121 -3.64 -5.88 9.34
CA ALA A 121 -3.00 -6.90 8.50
C ALA A 121 -3.01 -6.43 7.04
N GLY A 122 -1.88 -6.55 6.34
CA GLY A 122 -1.81 -6.05 4.98
C GLY A 122 -0.73 -6.66 4.10
N ALA A 123 -0.94 -6.48 2.80
CA ALA A 123 -0.09 -6.94 1.71
C ALA A 123 -0.01 -5.87 0.61
N SER A 124 0.71 -4.77 0.89
CA SER A 124 0.79 -3.64 -0.04
C SER A 124 1.77 -3.93 -1.18
N PRO A 125 1.36 -3.71 -2.43
CA PRO A 125 2.25 -3.87 -3.57
C PRO A 125 3.05 -2.61 -3.91
N GLU A 126 2.78 -1.47 -3.27
CA GLU A 126 3.22 -0.17 -3.76
C GLU A 126 4.04 0.61 -2.73
N THR A 127 5.27 0.96 -3.10
CA THR A 127 6.13 1.84 -2.31
C THR A 127 5.55 3.26 -2.31
N LEU A 128 5.50 3.89 -1.14
CA LEU A 128 5.15 5.31 -1.02
C LEU A 128 6.37 6.18 -1.29
N VAL A 129 7.38 6.06 -0.44
CA VAL A 129 8.67 6.72 -0.58
C VAL A 129 9.74 5.92 0.14
N LYS A 130 10.93 5.89 -0.44
CA LYS A 130 12.14 5.33 0.15
C LYS A 130 13.19 6.43 0.29
N VAL A 131 13.90 6.44 1.41
CA VAL A 131 15.08 7.29 1.63
C VAL A 131 16.24 6.35 1.98
N GLU A 132 17.33 6.44 1.24
CA GLU A 132 18.53 5.65 1.46
C GLU A 132 19.75 6.54 1.28
N ASP A 133 20.53 6.71 2.35
CA ASP A 133 21.72 7.58 2.38
C ASP A 133 21.42 9.01 1.86
N GLY A 134 20.27 9.58 2.24
CA GLY A 134 19.83 10.91 1.82
C GLY A 134 19.27 10.99 0.41
N VAL A 135 19.16 9.86 -0.31
CA VAL A 135 18.54 9.81 -1.64
C VAL A 135 17.09 9.34 -1.52
N LEU A 136 16.20 10.16 -2.05
CA LEU A 136 14.76 9.91 -2.12
C LEU A 136 14.42 9.11 -3.38
N HIS A 137 13.51 8.15 -3.26
CA HIS A 137 12.96 7.43 -4.41
C HIS A 137 11.45 7.27 -4.29
N THR A 138 10.76 7.42 -5.42
CA THR A 138 9.38 6.94 -5.59
C THR A 138 9.28 6.16 -6.91
N PHE A 139 8.31 5.24 -6.97
CA PHE A 139 8.23 4.25 -8.04
C PHE A 139 6.83 4.26 -8.67
N PRO A 140 6.52 5.25 -9.51
CA PRO A 140 5.24 5.29 -10.22
C PRO A 140 5.03 4.01 -11.03
N LEU A 141 3.85 3.38 -10.84
CA LEU A 141 3.41 2.20 -11.58
C LEU A 141 2.04 2.48 -12.17
N ALA A 142 1.87 2.24 -13.46
CA ALA A 142 0.58 2.31 -14.14
C ALA A 142 0.50 1.27 -15.26
N GLY A 143 -0.69 1.11 -15.79
CA GLY A 143 -0.94 0.12 -16.84
C GLY A 143 -0.80 -1.32 -16.34
N THR A 144 -1.66 -2.19 -16.80
CA THR A 144 -1.62 -3.60 -16.41
C THR A 144 -1.94 -4.50 -17.58
N ARG A 145 -1.13 -5.53 -17.77
CA ARG A 145 -1.45 -6.69 -18.62
C ARG A 145 -1.17 -7.98 -17.85
N PRO A 146 -1.93 -9.05 -18.10
CA PRO A 146 -1.59 -10.36 -17.54
C PRO A 146 -0.27 -10.86 -18.12
N ARG A 147 0.35 -11.84 -17.47
CA ARG A 147 1.50 -12.55 -18.02
C ARG A 147 1.03 -13.51 -19.13
N GLY A 148 1.79 -13.57 -20.20
CA GLY A 148 1.58 -14.54 -21.27
C GLY A 148 1.88 -15.97 -20.83
N LYS A 149 1.15 -16.94 -21.38
CA LYS A 149 1.39 -18.38 -21.14
C LYS A 149 2.68 -18.86 -21.81
N THR A 150 3.11 -18.17 -22.86
CA THR A 150 4.34 -18.39 -23.59
C THR A 150 5.16 -17.12 -23.65
N LYS A 151 6.47 -17.24 -23.94
CA LYS A 151 7.35 -16.07 -24.10
C LYS A 151 6.92 -15.17 -25.27
N VAL A 152 6.33 -15.74 -26.33
CA VAL A 152 5.83 -14.97 -27.47
C VAL A 152 4.60 -14.14 -27.07
N GLU A 153 3.63 -14.77 -26.44
CA GLU A 153 2.43 -14.09 -25.92
C GLU A 153 2.79 -12.99 -24.90
N ASP A 154 3.76 -13.25 -24.01
CA ASP A 154 4.24 -12.28 -23.02
C ASP A 154 4.82 -11.02 -23.70
N LEU A 155 5.57 -11.19 -24.79
CA LEU A 155 6.11 -10.09 -25.58
C LEU A 155 5.03 -9.34 -26.39
N GLU A 156 4.00 -10.01 -26.85
CA GLU A 156 2.86 -9.38 -27.54
C GLU A 156 2.05 -8.51 -26.56
N LEU A 157 1.79 -9.03 -25.36
CA LEU A 157 1.13 -8.28 -24.29
C LEU A 157 1.94 -7.04 -23.85
N GLU A 158 3.27 -7.18 -23.74
CA GLU A 158 4.16 -6.06 -23.50
C GLU A 158 4.06 -4.98 -24.58
N LYS A 159 4.12 -5.38 -25.86
CA LYS A 159 3.98 -4.45 -26.98
C LYS A 159 2.62 -3.76 -26.97
N SER A 160 1.55 -4.50 -26.67
CA SER A 160 0.21 -3.95 -26.54
C SER A 160 0.13 -2.93 -25.39
N LEU A 161 0.78 -3.18 -24.25
CA LEU A 161 0.82 -2.24 -23.13
C LEU A 161 1.59 -0.97 -23.49
N MET A 162 2.74 -1.11 -24.13
CA MET A 162 3.59 0.04 -24.52
C MET A 162 3.05 0.82 -25.72
N ALA A 163 2.03 0.32 -26.41
CA ALA A 163 1.33 1.02 -27.49
C ALA A 163 0.01 1.66 -27.05
N ASP A 164 -0.38 1.46 -25.76
CA ASP A 164 -1.64 1.98 -25.23
C ASP A 164 -1.46 3.44 -24.78
N GLU A 165 -1.90 4.38 -25.62
CA GLU A 165 -1.74 5.82 -25.38
C GLU A 165 -2.38 6.27 -24.05
N LYS A 166 -3.49 5.65 -23.64
CA LYS A 166 -4.16 5.98 -22.38
C LYS A 166 -3.29 5.58 -21.18
N GLU A 167 -2.77 4.35 -21.18
CA GLU A 167 -1.90 3.84 -20.11
C GLU A 167 -0.59 4.65 -20.02
N LEU A 168 -0.02 5.04 -21.18
CA LEU A 168 1.16 5.90 -21.24
C LEU A 168 0.88 7.31 -20.72
N ALA A 169 -0.26 7.90 -21.02
CA ALA A 169 -0.66 9.22 -20.53
C ALA A 169 -0.88 9.22 -19.01
N GLU A 170 -1.56 8.20 -18.48
CA GLU A 170 -1.74 8.00 -17.05
C GLU A 170 -0.39 7.84 -16.34
N HIS A 171 0.49 7.02 -16.89
CA HIS A 171 1.82 6.81 -16.33
C HIS A 171 2.64 8.12 -16.30
N ASN A 172 2.62 8.91 -17.36
CA ASN A 172 3.27 10.22 -17.41
C ASN A 172 2.77 11.16 -16.31
N MET A 173 1.47 11.21 -16.10
CA MET A 173 0.85 12.00 -15.03
C MET A 173 1.37 11.56 -13.65
N LEU A 174 1.48 10.25 -13.39
CA LEU A 174 2.00 9.74 -12.12
C LEU A 174 3.51 10.03 -11.96
N VAL A 175 4.29 9.99 -13.02
CA VAL A 175 5.72 10.39 -12.99
C VAL A 175 5.86 11.86 -12.65
N ASP A 176 5.07 12.74 -13.28
CA ASP A 176 5.09 14.17 -12.99
C ASP A 176 4.63 14.48 -11.56
N LEU A 177 3.63 13.75 -11.06
CA LEU A 177 3.18 13.86 -9.68
C LEU A 177 4.30 13.46 -8.70
N GLY A 178 5.00 12.35 -8.98
CA GLY A 178 6.16 11.92 -8.19
C GLY A 178 7.29 12.91 -8.19
N ARG A 179 7.60 13.51 -9.35
CA ARG A 179 8.60 14.59 -9.47
C ARG A 179 8.21 15.82 -8.65
N ASN A 180 6.95 16.22 -8.72
CA ASN A 180 6.43 17.35 -7.96
C ASN A 180 6.47 17.09 -6.45
N ASP A 181 6.11 15.88 -6.02
CA ASP A 181 6.13 15.50 -4.60
C ASP A 181 7.54 15.49 -4.04
N LEU A 182 8.49 14.83 -4.71
CA LEU A 182 9.89 14.82 -4.28
C LEU A 182 10.53 16.21 -4.38
N GLY A 183 10.09 17.04 -5.32
CA GLY A 183 10.60 18.41 -5.50
C GLY A 183 10.41 19.32 -4.29
N LYS A 184 9.41 19.04 -3.45
CA LYS A 184 9.14 19.81 -2.21
C LYS A 184 10.25 19.67 -1.16
N VAL A 185 10.91 18.52 -1.13
CA VAL A 185 11.89 18.13 -0.11
C VAL A 185 13.29 17.86 -0.66
N SER A 186 13.46 17.90 -1.98
CA SER A 186 14.75 17.68 -2.62
C SER A 186 15.57 18.95 -2.72
N GLN A 187 16.88 18.80 -2.73
CA GLN A 187 17.81 19.87 -3.13
C GLN A 187 17.48 20.31 -4.55
N PHE A 188 17.56 21.62 -4.80
CA PHE A 188 17.22 22.19 -6.09
C PHE A 188 18.06 21.59 -7.23
N GLY A 189 17.39 21.19 -8.31
CA GLY A 189 18.03 20.61 -9.49
C GLY A 189 18.42 19.12 -9.38
N THR A 190 18.08 18.44 -8.27
CA THR A 190 18.44 17.01 -8.08
C THR A 190 17.32 16.04 -8.42
N VAL A 191 16.09 16.54 -8.67
CA VAL A 191 14.98 15.66 -9.04
C VAL A 191 15.12 15.22 -10.49
N GLU A 192 15.23 13.91 -10.68
CA GLU A 192 15.37 13.32 -12.02
C GLU A 192 14.57 12.02 -12.16
N VAL A 193 14.25 11.65 -13.38
CA VAL A 193 13.66 10.35 -13.72
C VAL A 193 14.80 9.40 -14.09
N GLU A 194 15.25 8.62 -13.11
CA GLU A 194 16.37 7.69 -13.27
C GLU A 194 16.03 6.54 -14.23
N ARG A 195 14.80 6.05 -14.16
CA ARG A 195 14.25 5.04 -15.08
C ARG A 195 12.87 5.49 -15.54
N TYR A 196 12.65 5.46 -16.84
CA TYR A 196 11.41 5.92 -17.43
C TYR A 196 10.75 4.84 -18.27
N MET A 197 9.45 4.59 -18.01
CA MET A 197 8.58 3.69 -18.78
C MET A 197 9.18 2.29 -19.05
N SER A 198 9.70 1.62 -18.02
CA SER A 198 10.21 0.25 -18.14
C SER A 198 9.15 -0.78 -17.76
N ILE A 199 9.13 -1.91 -18.44
CA ILE A 199 8.21 -3.01 -18.09
C ILE A 199 8.70 -3.72 -16.84
N GLN A 200 7.86 -3.71 -15.81
CA GLN A 200 8.04 -4.44 -14.56
C GLN A 200 7.20 -5.74 -14.62
N ARG A 201 7.89 -6.89 -14.60
CA ARG A 201 7.23 -8.20 -14.66
C ARG A 201 7.11 -8.81 -13.27
N TYR A 202 5.88 -9.12 -12.89
CA TYR A 202 5.54 -9.86 -11.68
C TYR A 202 5.09 -11.28 -12.03
N SER A 203 4.71 -12.07 -11.04
CA SER A 203 4.29 -13.47 -11.24
C SER A 203 3.06 -13.62 -12.16
N HIS A 204 2.08 -12.72 -12.04
CA HIS A 204 0.80 -12.83 -12.74
C HIS A 204 0.48 -11.65 -13.67
N VAL A 205 1.17 -10.54 -13.51
CA VAL A 205 0.93 -9.31 -14.27
C VAL A 205 2.24 -8.63 -14.65
N MET A 206 2.17 -7.71 -15.61
CA MET A 206 3.21 -6.75 -15.91
C MET A 206 2.64 -5.33 -15.86
N HIS A 207 3.47 -4.37 -15.48
CA HIS A 207 3.14 -2.96 -15.40
C HIS A 207 4.19 -2.10 -16.10
N ILE A 208 3.82 -0.86 -16.47
CA ILE A 208 4.77 0.19 -16.81
C ILE A 208 5.26 0.81 -15.51
N GLY A 209 6.57 0.87 -15.31
CA GLY A 209 7.18 1.42 -14.12
C GLY A 209 8.25 2.46 -14.44
N SER A 210 8.32 3.48 -13.61
CA SER A 210 9.38 4.48 -13.61
C SER A 210 9.99 4.60 -12.21
N THR A 211 11.19 5.20 -12.14
CA THR A 211 11.84 5.56 -10.89
C THR A 211 12.13 7.04 -10.91
N VAL A 212 11.60 7.77 -9.95
CA VAL A 212 11.93 9.18 -9.74
C VAL A 212 12.79 9.26 -8.49
N ARG A 213 13.90 9.99 -8.57
CA ARG A 213 14.81 10.21 -7.44
C ARG A 213 15.04 11.69 -7.19
N GLY A 214 15.53 12.00 -5.99
CA GLY A 214 15.99 13.32 -5.59
C GLY A 214 16.92 13.21 -4.41
N THR A 215 17.72 14.24 -4.13
CA THR A 215 18.56 14.30 -2.93
C THR A 215 17.82 15.08 -1.86
N LEU A 216 17.63 14.49 -0.68
CA LEU A 216 16.98 15.14 0.45
C LEU A 216 17.74 16.40 0.86
N ARG A 217 17.03 17.48 1.15
CA ARG A 217 17.63 18.71 1.68
C ARG A 217 18.22 18.45 3.07
N GLU A 218 19.34 19.07 3.36
CA GLU A 218 20.06 18.90 4.64
C GLU A 218 19.29 19.40 5.88
N ASP A 219 18.34 20.32 5.67
CA ASP A 219 17.46 20.86 6.73
C ASP A 219 16.21 20.01 6.99
N LEU A 220 16.03 18.88 6.27
CA LEU A 220 14.87 17.99 6.35
C LEU A 220 15.29 16.57 6.71
N ASP A 221 14.33 15.78 7.15
CA ASP A 221 14.50 14.40 7.59
C ASP A 221 13.58 13.42 6.83
N ALA A 222 13.66 12.14 7.16
CA ALA A 222 12.85 11.10 6.56
C ALA A 222 11.34 11.29 6.79
N ILE A 223 10.92 11.90 7.90
CA ILE A 223 9.51 12.22 8.18
C ILE A 223 9.02 13.29 7.20
N SER A 224 9.85 14.30 6.95
CA SER A 224 9.55 15.34 5.96
C SER A 224 9.32 14.77 4.57
N ALA A 225 10.05 13.69 4.20
CA ALA A 225 9.84 13.00 2.94
C ALA A 225 8.45 12.33 2.87
N VAL A 226 8.01 11.68 3.95
CA VAL A 226 6.65 11.08 4.02
C VAL A 226 5.58 12.17 3.92
N ASP A 227 5.74 13.26 4.66
CA ASP A 227 4.77 14.36 4.67
C ASP A 227 4.62 15.01 3.28
N ALA A 228 5.72 15.17 2.54
CA ALA A 228 5.71 15.74 1.20
C ALA A 228 4.94 14.92 0.17
N VAL A 229 4.98 13.58 0.27
CA VAL A 229 4.36 12.67 -0.70
C VAL A 229 2.91 12.30 -0.34
N LEU A 230 2.53 12.43 0.95
CA LEU A 230 1.16 12.15 1.38
C LEU A 230 0.17 13.26 0.99
N PRO A 231 -1.06 12.87 0.62
CA PRO A 231 -1.49 11.52 0.27
C PRO A 231 -0.86 11.08 -1.07
N ALA A 232 -0.66 9.77 -1.23
CA ALA A 232 -0.11 9.23 -2.47
C ALA A 232 -0.95 9.63 -3.69
N GLY A 233 -0.30 9.92 -4.82
CA GLY A 233 -0.97 10.33 -6.05
C GLY A 233 -1.95 9.28 -6.57
N THR A 234 -1.56 8.02 -6.48
CA THR A 234 -2.39 6.86 -6.86
C THR A 234 -3.61 6.66 -5.97
N LEU A 235 -3.73 7.42 -4.87
CA LEU A 235 -4.91 7.39 -3.98
C LEU A 235 -5.59 8.76 -3.82
N SER A 236 -5.08 9.80 -4.44
CA SER A 236 -5.66 11.14 -4.45
C SER A 236 -6.11 11.56 -5.84
N GLY A 237 -5.21 12.01 -6.67
CA GLY A 237 -5.47 12.44 -8.03
C GLY A 237 -4.59 13.63 -8.43
N ALA A 238 -4.91 14.22 -9.57
CA ALA A 238 -4.15 15.31 -10.15
C ALA A 238 -5.08 16.43 -10.68
N PRO A 239 -4.80 17.71 -10.33
CA PRO A 239 -3.86 18.21 -9.32
C PRO A 239 -4.22 17.77 -7.90
N LYS A 240 -3.22 17.38 -7.09
CA LYS A 240 -3.39 16.69 -5.80
C LYS A 240 -4.33 17.41 -4.82
N ILE A 241 -4.12 18.70 -4.59
CA ILE A 241 -4.91 19.45 -3.59
C ILE A 241 -6.39 19.49 -4.00
N ARG A 242 -6.66 19.84 -5.25
CA ARG A 242 -8.05 19.90 -5.76
C ARG A 242 -8.72 18.53 -5.75
N ALA A 243 -7.99 17.49 -6.11
CA ALA A 243 -8.48 16.11 -6.01
C ALA A 243 -8.85 15.74 -4.56
N CYS A 244 -8.04 16.14 -3.57
CA CYS A 244 -8.35 15.91 -2.15
C CYS A 244 -9.60 16.66 -1.69
N GLU A 245 -9.83 17.89 -2.16
CA GLU A 245 -11.07 18.63 -1.89
C GLU A 245 -12.29 17.91 -2.46
N VAL A 246 -12.23 17.46 -3.71
CA VAL A 246 -13.28 16.67 -4.37
C VAL A 246 -13.54 15.36 -3.62
N ILE A 247 -12.49 14.65 -3.20
CA ILE A 247 -12.62 13.43 -2.39
C ILE A 247 -13.35 13.72 -1.08
N ASN A 248 -12.95 14.78 -0.38
CA ASN A 248 -13.59 15.16 0.90
C ASN A 248 -15.07 15.48 0.73
N GLU A 249 -15.43 16.18 -0.35
CA GLU A 249 -16.83 16.48 -0.66
C GLU A 249 -17.64 15.22 -0.99
N LEU A 250 -17.11 14.38 -1.90
CA LEU A 250 -17.86 13.25 -2.44
C LEU A 250 -17.94 12.07 -1.48
N GLU A 251 -16.85 11.72 -0.81
CA GLU A 251 -16.84 10.61 0.15
C GLU A 251 -17.48 11.00 1.48
N ASN A 252 -17.33 12.25 1.92
CA ASN A 252 -17.84 12.78 3.19
C ASN A 252 -17.61 11.85 4.40
N ASN A 253 -16.48 11.17 4.43
CA ASN A 253 -16.06 10.32 5.54
C ASN A 253 -14.52 10.22 5.61
N LYS A 254 -14.00 9.93 6.80
CA LYS A 254 -12.56 9.77 7.00
C LYS A 254 -12.08 8.43 6.42
N ARG A 255 -10.99 8.47 5.68
CA ARG A 255 -10.32 7.27 5.13
C ARG A 255 -9.60 6.44 6.18
N GLY A 256 -9.25 7.04 7.34
CA GLY A 256 -8.50 6.39 8.40
C GLY A 256 -7.07 6.10 7.97
N ILE A 257 -6.61 4.87 8.20
CA ILE A 257 -5.26 4.43 7.83
C ILE A 257 -5.11 4.15 6.32
N TYR A 258 -6.22 3.99 5.60
CA TYR A 258 -6.19 3.74 4.16
C TYR A 258 -5.55 4.91 3.40
N GLY A 259 -4.54 4.61 2.61
CA GLY A 259 -3.79 5.62 1.87
C GLY A 259 -2.70 6.33 2.69
N GLY A 260 -2.50 5.96 3.94
CA GLY A 260 -1.38 6.41 4.76
C GLY A 260 -0.07 5.70 4.43
N ALA A 261 0.95 5.91 5.27
CA ALA A 261 2.26 5.30 5.16
C ALA A 261 2.42 4.18 6.20
N ILE A 262 2.96 3.04 5.78
CA ILE A 262 3.38 1.94 6.66
C ILE A 262 4.80 1.54 6.28
N GLY A 263 5.68 1.45 7.27
CA GLY A 263 7.07 1.09 7.04
C GLY A 263 7.92 1.30 8.27
N TYR A 264 9.19 1.58 8.06
CA TYR A 264 10.14 1.83 9.14
C TYR A 264 11.11 2.96 8.79
N ILE A 265 11.65 3.55 9.85
CA ILE A 265 12.76 4.50 9.81
C ILE A 265 13.85 3.90 10.66
N ASP A 266 15.06 3.78 10.14
CA ASP A 266 16.21 3.32 10.90
C ASP A 266 16.93 4.48 11.64
N PHE A 267 17.89 4.12 12.48
CA PHE A 267 18.65 5.10 13.27
C PHE A 267 19.65 5.92 12.43
N SER A 268 19.89 5.56 11.17
CA SER A 268 20.70 6.32 10.23
C SER A 268 19.88 7.37 9.46
N GLY A 269 18.55 7.38 9.65
CA GLY A 269 17.64 8.26 8.93
C GLY A 269 17.16 7.68 7.59
N ASN A 270 17.51 6.43 7.29
CA ASN A 270 16.93 5.72 6.15
C ASN A 270 15.47 5.36 6.43
N LEU A 271 14.67 5.33 5.38
CA LEU A 271 13.24 5.07 5.46
C LEU A 271 12.81 4.18 4.29
N ASP A 272 11.94 3.23 4.58
CA ASP A 272 11.25 2.45 3.56
C ASP A 272 9.78 2.29 3.93
N THR A 273 8.89 2.86 3.10
CA THR A 273 7.45 2.91 3.36
C THR A 273 6.64 2.48 2.16
N CYS A 274 5.53 1.81 2.42
CA CYS A 274 4.50 1.51 1.43
C CYS A 274 3.24 2.34 1.67
N ILE A 275 2.41 2.40 0.64
CA ILE A 275 1.06 2.95 0.75
C ILE A 275 0.18 1.93 1.50
N ALA A 276 -0.60 2.39 2.47
CA ALA A 276 -1.53 1.56 3.23
C ALA A 276 -2.76 1.19 2.39
N ILE A 277 -2.56 0.24 1.47
CA ILE A 277 -3.58 -0.38 0.63
C ILE A 277 -3.54 -1.89 0.76
N ARG A 278 -4.57 -2.59 0.31
CA ARG A 278 -4.71 -4.05 0.48
C ARG A 278 -4.57 -4.44 1.96
N ILE A 279 -5.27 -3.70 2.81
CA ILE A 279 -5.25 -3.86 4.26
C ILE A 279 -6.63 -4.22 4.79
N ALA A 280 -6.65 -5.04 5.83
CA ALA A 280 -7.74 -5.11 6.79
C ALA A 280 -7.29 -4.45 8.09
N TYR A 281 -8.15 -3.68 8.72
CA TYR A 281 -7.90 -3.19 10.06
C TYR A 281 -9.11 -3.40 10.96
N ARG A 282 -8.86 -3.80 12.19
CA ARG A 282 -9.87 -4.02 13.21
C ARG A 282 -9.79 -2.90 14.26
N LYS A 283 -10.94 -2.39 14.65
CA LYS A 283 -11.09 -1.46 15.77
C LYS A 283 -12.31 -1.86 16.57
N GLY A 284 -12.10 -2.25 17.83
CA GLY A 284 -13.16 -2.84 18.65
C GLY A 284 -13.70 -4.13 18.00
N HIS A 285 -15.01 -4.21 17.82
CA HIS A 285 -15.69 -5.36 17.21
C HIS A 285 -15.92 -5.22 15.69
N LYS A 286 -15.31 -4.24 15.04
CA LYS A 286 -15.48 -4.03 13.60
C LYS A 286 -14.18 -4.23 12.85
N VAL A 287 -14.28 -4.89 11.71
CA VAL A 287 -13.22 -4.99 10.72
C VAL A 287 -13.59 -4.18 9.47
N PHE A 288 -12.58 -3.53 8.90
CA PHE A 288 -12.73 -2.63 7.76
C PHE A 288 -11.73 -3.01 6.67
N VAL A 289 -12.20 -2.99 5.43
CA VAL A 289 -11.38 -3.09 4.22
C VAL A 289 -11.79 -1.94 3.32
N ARG A 290 -10.82 -1.15 2.81
CA ARG A 290 -11.10 -0.04 1.90
C ARG A 290 -10.29 -0.20 0.62
N SER A 291 -10.89 0.16 -0.49
CA SER A 291 -10.27 0.16 -1.82
C SER A 291 -10.85 1.29 -2.65
N GLY A 292 -10.20 1.65 -3.74
CA GLY A 292 -10.64 2.75 -4.59
C GLY A 292 -10.32 2.50 -6.06
N ALA A 293 -10.98 3.27 -6.92
CA ALA A 293 -10.75 3.31 -8.36
C ALA A 293 -10.40 4.73 -8.81
N GLY A 294 -9.50 4.83 -9.78
CA GLY A 294 -9.11 6.09 -10.41
C GLY A 294 -10.12 6.52 -11.45
N ILE A 295 -10.78 7.64 -11.21
CA ILE A 295 -11.82 8.17 -12.09
C ILE A 295 -11.20 9.15 -13.07
N VAL A 296 -11.39 8.88 -14.36
CA VAL A 296 -11.01 9.72 -15.49
C VAL A 296 -12.22 10.02 -16.36
N ALA A 297 -12.09 10.87 -17.38
CA ALA A 297 -13.20 11.29 -18.25
C ALA A 297 -13.97 10.11 -18.85
N ASP A 298 -13.27 9.06 -19.27
CA ASP A 298 -13.85 7.87 -19.90
C ASP A 298 -14.34 6.79 -18.93
N SER A 299 -14.20 7.02 -17.63
CA SER A 299 -14.64 6.07 -16.60
C SER A 299 -16.12 5.74 -16.72
N VAL A 300 -16.43 4.44 -16.62
CA VAL A 300 -17.79 3.91 -16.60
C VAL A 300 -18.17 3.59 -15.14
N PRO A 301 -19.14 4.30 -14.53
CA PRO A 301 -19.42 4.22 -13.10
C PRO A 301 -19.59 2.80 -12.55
N ALA A 302 -20.30 1.95 -13.28
CA ALA A 302 -20.53 0.56 -12.85
C ALA A 302 -19.24 -0.27 -12.84
N ASN A 303 -18.32 0.00 -13.77
CA ASN A 303 -17.02 -0.69 -13.84
C ASN A 303 -16.11 -0.24 -12.68
N GLU A 304 -16.11 1.05 -12.37
CA GLU A 304 -15.30 1.60 -11.26
C GLU A 304 -15.79 1.08 -9.89
N PHE A 305 -17.10 0.93 -9.71
CA PHE A 305 -17.65 0.26 -8.54
C PHE A 305 -17.15 -1.18 -8.44
N GLN A 306 -17.23 -1.93 -9.56
CA GLN A 306 -16.77 -3.31 -9.58
C GLN A 306 -15.27 -3.43 -9.35
N GLU A 307 -14.48 -2.48 -9.84
CA GLU A 307 -13.04 -2.42 -9.59
C GLU A 307 -12.73 -2.25 -8.10
N CYS A 308 -13.43 -1.35 -7.40
CA CYS A 308 -13.32 -1.23 -5.95
C CYS A 308 -13.58 -2.57 -5.25
N ILE A 309 -14.67 -3.26 -5.59
CA ILE A 309 -15.00 -4.57 -5.01
C ILE A 309 -13.90 -5.59 -5.31
N ASN A 310 -13.43 -5.64 -6.56
CA ASN A 310 -12.38 -6.58 -6.97
C ASN A 310 -11.04 -6.31 -6.24
N LYS A 311 -10.68 -5.04 -6.05
CA LYS A 311 -9.47 -4.66 -5.30
C LYS A 311 -9.55 -5.01 -3.81
N ALA A 312 -10.74 -5.00 -3.20
CA ALA A 312 -10.93 -5.44 -1.82
C ALA A 312 -10.91 -6.96 -1.67
N LYS A 313 -11.25 -7.69 -2.73
CA LYS A 313 -11.56 -9.12 -2.70
C LYS A 313 -10.42 -9.98 -2.14
N ALA A 314 -9.17 -9.72 -2.50
CA ALA A 314 -8.04 -10.50 -1.99
C ALA A 314 -7.96 -10.47 -0.45
N VAL A 315 -8.27 -9.33 0.17
CA VAL A 315 -8.24 -9.14 1.62
C VAL A 315 -9.48 -9.74 2.28
N THR A 316 -10.66 -9.50 1.71
CA THR A 316 -11.91 -10.06 2.25
C THR A 316 -11.97 -11.58 2.12
N ASP A 317 -11.50 -12.15 1.00
CA ASP A 317 -11.42 -13.59 0.82
C ASP A 317 -10.41 -14.23 1.79
N ALA A 318 -9.26 -13.58 2.02
CA ALA A 318 -8.31 -14.04 3.02
C ALA A 318 -8.92 -14.04 4.43
N LEU A 319 -9.68 -13.01 4.79
CA LEU A 319 -10.35 -12.94 6.09
C LEU A 319 -11.44 -14.01 6.22
N ILE A 320 -12.27 -14.18 5.20
CA ILE A 320 -13.32 -15.23 5.19
C ILE A 320 -12.71 -16.62 5.30
N ASN A 321 -11.64 -16.90 4.56
CA ASN A 321 -11.02 -18.22 4.53
C ASN A 321 -10.17 -18.50 5.76
N SER A 322 -9.60 -17.48 6.40
CA SER A 322 -8.79 -17.65 7.61
C SER A 322 -9.57 -18.17 8.81
N GLN A 323 -10.90 -18.00 8.81
CA GLN A 323 -11.78 -18.59 9.83
C GLN A 323 -11.74 -20.14 9.85
N LYS A 324 -11.34 -20.76 8.73
CA LYS A 324 -11.34 -22.24 8.57
C LYS A 324 -9.98 -22.87 8.90
N ILE A 325 -8.91 -22.08 9.00
CA ILE A 325 -7.54 -22.60 9.13
C ILE A 325 -7.38 -23.47 10.40
N ARG A 326 -8.09 -23.13 11.48
CA ARG A 326 -8.02 -23.88 12.75
C ARG A 326 -9.15 -24.89 12.94
N GLY A 327 -10.16 -24.88 12.05
CA GLY A 327 -11.28 -25.82 12.11
C GLY A 327 -10.94 -27.20 11.53
N ASP A 328 -9.90 -27.29 10.71
CA ASP A 328 -9.47 -28.56 10.09
C ASP A 328 -8.33 -29.25 10.87
N GLU A 329 -7.84 -28.64 11.97
CA GLU A 329 -6.82 -29.21 12.88
C GLU A 329 -7.41 -29.74 14.19
N ALA A 330 -8.75 -29.77 14.36
CA ALA A 330 -9.44 -30.23 15.54
C ALA A 330 -10.09 -31.62 15.36
#